data_0a8c8b5464268ccdde9e75130ff84559
#
_entry.id   0a8c8b5464268ccdde9e75130ff84559
#
_cell.length_a   1.000
_cell.length_b   1.000
_cell.length_c   1.000
_cell.angle_alpha   90.00
_cell.angle_beta   90.00
_cell.angle_gamma   90.00
#
_symmetry.space_group_name_H-M   'P 1'
#
loop_
_entity.id
_entity.type
_entity.pdbx_description
1 polymer ?
#
loop_
_entity_poly.entity_id
_entity_poly.type
_entity_poly.pdbx_seq_one_letter_code
_entity_poly.pdbx_strand_id
1 'polypeptide(L)'
;MNSIDYLNRIVEIKIDKPIGSTHPTHGFIYPINYGYVRSTLNCNNKKLDAYVLGIYKPLKTFTGKCIAILRRTTGNDDILIIAPENTVFTNEEIRVLTDFQEHYFETIILRPNDYINWNKNIPELSVTNLENSLNFYKTACFKVEYARPEDKFAFISLGSIQFMLQELSNNDKWNVGELKYP
;
A
#
# COMPACT_ATOMS: atom_id res chain seq x y z
N MET A 1 -11.11 -5.01 -7.24
CA MET A 1 -10.25 -4.76 -6.07
C MET A 1 -8.83 -4.63 -6.60
N ASN A 2 -8.13 -3.56 -6.27
CA ASN A 2 -6.75 -3.34 -6.73
C ASN A 2 -5.79 -4.10 -5.80
N SER A 3 -4.61 -4.52 -6.27
CA SER A 3 -3.58 -5.18 -5.47
C SER A 3 -3.23 -4.40 -4.19
N ILE A 4 -3.18 -3.07 -4.28
CA ILE A 4 -2.90 -2.16 -3.18
C ILE A 4 -3.90 -2.28 -2.02
N ASP A 5 -5.16 -2.62 -2.32
CA ASP A 5 -6.19 -2.80 -1.31
C ASP A 5 -5.91 -3.95 -0.34
N TYR A 6 -4.97 -4.84 -0.69
CA TYR A 6 -4.54 -5.96 0.14
C TYR A 6 -3.44 -5.60 1.14
N LEU A 7 -2.72 -4.50 0.93
CA LEU A 7 -1.66 -4.10 1.85
C LEU A 7 -2.19 -4.00 3.28
N ASN A 8 -1.43 -4.60 4.20
CA ASN A 8 -1.74 -4.66 5.63
C ASN A 8 -2.97 -5.51 6.03
N ARG A 9 -3.61 -6.19 5.06
CA ARG A 9 -4.77 -7.08 5.31
C ARG A 9 -4.34 -8.53 5.45
N ILE A 10 -5.18 -9.31 6.14
CA ILE A 10 -5.07 -10.78 6.18
C ILE A 10 -5.69 -11.35 4.90
N VAL A 11 -4.94 -12.22 4.24
CA VAL A 11 -5.30 -12.78 2.93
C VAL A 11 -5.16 -14.28 2.94
N GLU A 12 -6.14 -15.00 2.40
CA GLU A 12 -6.06 -16.45 2.16
C GLU A 12 -5.50 -16.72 0.76
N ILE A 13 -4.40 -17.47 0.71
CA ILE A 13 -3.71 -17.88 -0.51
C ILE A 13 -3.92 -19.36 -0.77
N LYS A 14 -4.31 -19.71 -1.99
CA LYS A 14 -4.24 -21.08 -2.49
C LYS A 14 -2.88 -21.31 -3.12
N ILE A 15 -2.12 -22.27 -2.61
CA ILE A 15 -0.79 -22.62 -3.11
C ILE A 15 -0.95 -23.59 -4.28
N ASP A 16 -0.38 -23.25 -5.42
CA ASP A 16 -0.30 -24.12 -6.59
C ASP A 16 1.13 -24.54 -6.95
N LYS A 17 2.13 -23.84 -6.41
CA LYS A 17 3.56 -24.16 -6.49
C LYS A 17 4.13 -24.20 -5.07
N PRO A 18 4.04 -25.34 -4.38
CA PRO A 18 4.65 -25.51 -3.06
C PRO A 18 6.19 -25.38 -3.14
N ILE A 19 6.79 -24.99 -2.02
CA ILE A 19 8.26 -25.03 -1.87
C ILE A 19 8.79 -26.40 -2.28
N GLY A 20 9.88 -26.43 -3.06
CA GLY A 20 10.48 -27.64 -3.62
C GLY A 20 9.85 -28.14 -4.92
N SER A 21 8.74 -27.57 -5.40
CA SER A 21 8.17 -27.91 -6.71
C SER A 21 8.97 -27.30 -7.86
N THR A 22 8.93 -27.94 -9.02
CA THR A 22 9.61 -27.46 -10.24
C THR A 22 8.68 -26.65 -11.10
N HIS A 23 9.16 -25.52 -11.65
CA HIS A 23 8.39 -24.74 -12.62
C HIS A 23 8.18 -25.53 -13.91
N PRO A 24 6.93 -25.68 -14.43
CA PRO A 24 6.64 -26.60 -15.54
C PRO A 24 7.35 -26.23 -16.85
N THR A 25 7.64 -24.96 -17.08
CA THR A 25 8.23 -24.47 -18.34
C THR A 25 9.70 -24.10 -18.19
N HIS A 26 10.08 -23.46 -17.09
CA HIS A 26 11.42 -22.90 -16.91
C HIS A 26 12.36 -23.80 -16.10
N GLY A 27 11.86 -24.86 -15.47
CA GLY A 27 12.66 -25.88 -14.81
C GLY A 27 13.32 -25.50 -13.49
N PHE A 28 13.20 -24.26 -13.01
CA PHE A 28 13.70 -23.87 -11.69
C PHE A 28 12.85 -24.45 -10.56
N ILE A 29 13.45 -24.59 -9.39
CA ILE A 29 12.76 -25.06 -8.17
C ILE A 29 12.28 -23.85 -7.37
N TYR A 30 11.02 -23.89 -6.90
CA TYR A 30 10.47 -22.86 -6.03
C TYR A 30 11.10 -22.97 -4.62
N PRO A 31 11.90 -21.99 -4.17
CA PRO A 31 12.50 -22.00 -2.83
C PRO A 31 11.54 -21.52 -1.75
N ILE A 32 10.37 -21.01 -2.14
CA ILE A 32 9.28 -20.54 -1.28
C ILE A 32 7.94 -21.00 -1.86
N ASN A 33 6.88 -21.00 -1.03
CA ASN A 33 5.54 -21.31 -1.52
C ASN A 33 5.02 -20.16 -2.40
N TYR A 34 4.42 -20.51 -3.54
CA TYR A 34 3.81 -19.58 -4.47
C TYR A 34 2.38 -20.02 -4.78
N GLY A 35 1.50 -19.05 -4.95
CA GLY A 35 0.10 -19.32 -5.25
C GLY A 35 -0.64 -18.05 -5.64
N TYR A 36 -1.93 -18.01 -5.34
CA TYR A 36 -2.80 -16.89 -5.71
C TYR A 36 -3.91 -16.66 -4.69
N VAL A 37 -4.45 -15.45 -4.68
CA VAL A 37 -5.61 -15.09 -3.85
C VAL A 37 -6.85 -15.80 -4.35
N ARG A 38 -7.52 -16.55 -3.47
CA ARG A 38 -8.61 -17.46 -3.83
C ARG A 38 -9.85 -16.76 -4.40
N SER A 39 -10.12 -15.54 -4.01
CA SER A 39 -11.38 -14.81 -4.28
C SER A 39 -11.27 -13.70 -5.31
N THR A 40 -10.15 -13.58 -6.03
CA THR A 40 -9.94 -12.44 -6.92
C THR A 40 -9.64 -12.81 -8.35
N LEU A 41 -10.41 -12.17 -9.23
CA LEU A 41 -9.98 -11.89 -10.59
C LEU A 41 -9.59 -10.41 -10.63
N ASN A 42 -8.40 -10.07 -11.11
CA ASN A 42 -8.05 -8.69 -11.40
C ASN A 42 -8.89 -8.16 -12.59
N CYS A 43 -8.75 -6.86 -12.92
CA CYS A 43 -9.46 -6.24 -14.04
C CYS A 43 -9.25 -6.94 -15.40
N ASN A 44 -8.22 -7.81 -15.52
CA ASN A 44 -7.91 -8.60 -16.71
C ASN A 44 -8.36 -10.07 -16.58
N ASN A 45 -9.23 -10.40 -15.63
CA ASN A 45 -9.71 -11.76 -15.36
C ASN A 45 -8.59 -12.74 -14.93
N LYS A 46 -7.41 -12.23 -14.54
CA LYS A 46 -6.30 -13.01 -13.99
C LYS A 46 -6.39 -13.06 -12.47
N LYS A 47 -5.97 -14.18 -11.91
CA LYS A 47 -5.80 -14.33 -10.46
C LYS A 47 -4.63 -13.47 -9.99
N LEU A 48 -4.76 -12.89 -8.80
CA LEU A 48 -3.69 -12.12 -8.20
C LEU A 48 -2.71 -13.07 -7.53
N ASP A 49 -1.49 -13.09 -8.03
CA ASP A 49 -0.43 -13.99 -7.59
C ASP A 49 0.15 -13.56 -6.24
N ALA A 50 0.74 -14.51 -5.52
CA ALA A 50 1.33 -14.27 -4.21
C ALA A 50 2.51 -15.19 -3.89
N TYR A 51 3.57 -14.63 -3.30
CA TYR A 51 4.63 -15.34 -2.60
C TYR A 51 4.30 -15.45 -1.11
N VAL A 52 4.56 -16.60 -0.51
CA VAL A 52 4.44 -16.80 0.94
C VAL A 52 5.83 -16.92 1.55
N LEU A 53 6.20 -15.94 2.35
CA LEU A 53 7.49 -15.88 3.04
C LEU A 53 7.38 -16.37 4.50
N GLY A 54 8.50 -16.83 5.06
CA GLY A 54 8.61 -17.25 6.46
C GLY A 54 8.04 -18.64 6.77
N ILE A 55 7.60 -19.40 5.76
CA ILE A 55 7.11 -20.78 5.93
C ILE A 55 7.94 -21.70 5.03
N TYR A 56 8.78 -22.50 5.66
CA TYR A 56 9.77 -23.37 4.99
C TYR A 56 9.32 -24.83 4.85
N LYS A 57 8.03 -25.07 4.70
CA LYS A 57 7.44 -26.37 4.41
C LYS A 57 6.38 -26.24 3.30
N PRO A 58 6.13 -27.31 2.51
CA PRO A 58 5.12 -27.30 1.49
C PRO A 58 3.72 -27.08 2.09
N LEU A 59 2.95 -26.21 1.46
CA LEU A 59 1.58 -25.87 1.88
C LEU A 59 0.58 -26.17 0.75
N LYS A 60 -0.71 -26.32 1.12
CA LYS A 60 -1.85 -26.32 0.18
C LYS A 60 -2.57 -24.96 0.18
N THR A 61 -2.66 -24.35 1.35
CA THR A 61 -3.25 -23.03 1.57
C THR A 61 -2.47 -22.32 2.66
N PHE A 62 -2.53 -21.00 2.68
CA PHE A 62 -1.95 -20.19 3.74
C PHE A 62 -2.81 -18.95 3.98
N THR A 63 -3.00 -18.58 5.24
CA THR A 63 -3.62 -17.32 5.63
C THR A 63 -2.58 -16.50 6.38
N GLY A 64 -2.30 -15.31 5.89
CA GLY A 64 -1.29 -14.43 6.47
C GLY A 64 -1.49 -12.98 6.06
N LYS A 65 -0.61 -12.12 6.56
CA LYS A 65 -0.66 -10.68 6.32
C LYS A 65 0.05 -10.31 5.02
N CYS A 66 -0.60 -9.47 4.20
CA CYS A 66 0.06 -8.86 3.05
C CYS A 66 0.98 -7.73 3.54
N ILE A 67 2.29 -7.99 3.50
CA ILE A 67 3.33 -7.09 4.03
C ILE A 67 3.95 -6.19 2.97
N ALA A 68 3.80 -6.56 1.70
CA ALA A 68 4.28 -5.80 0.55
C ALA A 68 3.59 -6.24 -0.74
N ILE A 69 3.75 -5.45 -1.79
CA ILE A 69 3.45 -5.81 -3.18
C ILE A 69 4.73 -5.67 -3.99
N LEU A 70 5.06 -6.67 -4.76
CA LEU A 70 6.10 -6.62 -5.75
C LEU A 70 5.45 -6.29 -7.09
N ARG A 71 5.77 -5.11 -7.64
CA ARG A 71 5.22 -4.61 -8.89
C ARG A 71 6.28 -4.70 -9.98
N ARG A 72 5.97 -5.41 -11.07
CA ARG A 72 6.78 -5.42 -12.29
C ARG A 72 6.48 -4.18 -13.11
N THR A 73 7.51 -3.38 -13.40
CA THR A 73 7.34 -2.09 -14.10
C THR A 73 6.98 -2.26 -15.57
N THR A 74 7.38 -3.37 -16.19
CA THR A 74 7.22 -3.65 -17.63
C THR A 74 5.95 -4.42 -17.99
N GLY A 75 5.13 -4.88 -17.03
CA GLY A 75 4.00 -5.78 -17.33
C GLY A 75 2.70 -5.47 -16.59
N ASN A 76 2.68 -4.51 -15.70
CA ASN A 76 1.54 -4.24 -14.79
C ASN A 76 1.08 -5.48 -13.97
N ASP A 77 1.98 -6.42 -13.74
CA ASP A 77 1.72 -7.58 -12.91
C ASP A 77 2.17 -7.28 -11.48
N ASP A 78 1.22 -7.27 -10.59
CA ASP A 78 1.46 -7.13 -9.15
C ASP A 78 1.41 -8.52 -8.49
N ILE A 79 2.37 -8.79 -7.61
CA ILE A 79 2.47 -10.02 -6.82
C ILE A 79 2.44 -9.65 -5.34
N LEU A 80 1.53 -10.26 -4.58
CA LEU A 80 1.46 -10.02 -3.14
C LEU A 80 2.60 -10.75 -2.42
N ILE A 81 3.14 -10.11 -1.40
CA ILE A 81 4.06 -10.72 -0.44
C ILE A 81 3.31 -10.98 0.85
N ILE A 82 3.07 -12.25 1.14
CA ILE A 82 2.30 -12.69 2.30
C ILE A 82 3.24 -13.34 3.31
N ALA A 83 3.07 -12.99 4.58
CA ALA A 83 3.86 -13.55 5.68
C ALA A 83 2.99 -13.78 6.93
N PRO A 84 3.47 -14.54 7.93
CA PRO A 84 2.84 -14.59 9.25
C PRO A 84 2.75 -13.19 9.86
N GLU A 85 1.68 -12.88 10.59
CA GLU A 85 1.37 -11.53 11.09
C GLU A 85 2.51 -10.85 11.86
N ASN A 86 3.26 -11.63 12.63
CA ASN A 86 4.30 -11.11 13.51
C ASN A 86 5.71 -11.22 12.90
N THR A 87 5.80 -11.44 11.59
CA THR A 87 7.08 -11.59 10.89
C THR A 87 7.37 -10.32 10.08
N VAL A 88 8.59 -9.83 10.21
CA VAL A 88 9.08 -8.64 9.48
C VAL A 88 10.14 -9.09 8.49
N PHE A 89 10.03 -8.60 7.26
CA PHE A 89 11.02 -8.78 6.19
C PHE A 89 11.44 -7.41 5.67
N THR A 90 12.73 -7.19 5.48
CA THR A 90 13.27 -5.99 4.80
C THR A 90 13.01 -6.10 3.29
N ASN A 91 13.22 -5.00 2.56
CA ASN A 91 13.13 -5.02 1.09
C ASN A 91 14.20 -5.90 0.48
N GLU A 92 15.39 -5.90 1.07
CA GLU A 92 16.53 -6.73 0.65
C GLU A 92 16.22 -8.22 0.81
N GLU A 93 15.67 -8.62 1.95
CA GLU A 93 15.24 -10.01 2.18
C GLU A 93 14.17 -10.46 1.20
N ILE A 94 13.16 -9.60 0.93
CA ILE A 94 12.13 -9.91 -0.08
C ILE A 94 12.78 -10.09 -1.45
N ARG A 95 13.68 -9.18 -1.88
CA ARG A 95 14.38 -9.29 -3.16
C ARG A 95 15.14 -10.60 -3.26
N VAL A 96 15.95 -10.94 -2.26
CA VAL A 96 16.73 -12.19 -2.24
C VAL A 96 15.82 -13.42 -2.31
N LEU A 97 14.74 -13.46 -1.54
CA LEU A 97 13.82 -14.60 -1.49
C LEU A 97 13.00 -14.78 -2.77
N THR A 98 12.79 -13.73 -3.54
CA THR A 98 12.02 -13.78 -4.80
C THR A 98 12.89 -13.75 -6.05
N ASP A 99 14.20 -13.58 -5.92
CA ASP A 99 15.17 -13.43 -7.02
C ASP A 99 15.13 -14.58 -8.03
N PHE A 100 14.85 -15.81 -7.58
CA PHE A 100 14.78 -17.00 -8.43
C PHE A 100 13.83 -16.85 -9.63
N GLN A 101 12.84 -15.98 -9.54
CA GLN A 101 11.88 -15.67 -10.61
C GLN A 101 11.92 -14.20 -11.01
N GLU A 102 12.18 -13.29 -10.07
CA GLU A 102 12.03 -11.84 -10.29
C GLU A 102 13.28 -11.17 -10.89
N HIS A 103 14.45 -11.84 -10.91
CA HIS A 103 15.66 -11.28 -11.54
C HIS A 103 15.53 -11.03 -13.05
N TYR A 104 14.50 -11.60 -13.71
CA TYR A 104 14.20 -11.34 -15.12
C TYR A 104 13.39 -10.04 -15.35
N PHE A 105 12.93 -9.39 -14.27
CA PHE A 105 12.02 -8.25 -14.34
C PHE A 105 12.59 -7.06 -13.56
N GLU A 106 12.29 -5.87 -14.05
CA GLU A 106 12.43 -4.68 -13.21
C GLU A 106 11.26 -4.61 -12.24
N THR A 107 11.57 -4.61 -10.93
CA THR A 107 10.55 -4.66 -9.88
C THR A 107 10.73 -3.57 -8.86
N ILE A 108 9.61 -3.05 -8.36
CA ILE A 108 9.55 -2.16 -7.19
C ILE A 108 8.77 -2.86 -6.08
N ILE A 109 9.16 -2.60 -4.83
CA ILE A 109 8.46 -3.12 -3.65
C ILE A 109 7.65 -1.98 -3.05
N LEU A 110 6.33 -2.15 -2.99
CA LEU A 110 5.40 -1.22 -2.37
C LEU A 110 5.08 -1.70 -0.96
N ARG A 111 5.23 -0.84 0.02
CA ARG A 111 4.93 -1.10 1.43
C ARG A 111 3.64 -0.40 1.86
N PRO A 112 2.98 -0.85 2.95
CA PRO A 112 1.82 -0.15 3.50
C PRO A 112 2.08 1.33 3.82
N ASN A 113 3.33 1.66 4.22
CA ASN A 113 3.72 3.03 4.57
C ASN A 113 4.13 3.88 3.35
N ASP A 114 4.46 3.25 2.21
CA ASP A 114 4.81 3.95 0.98
C ASP A 114 3.57 4.39 0.20
N TYR A 115 2.42 3.87 0.59
CA TYR A 115 1.17 4.09 -0.11
C TYR A 115 0.18 4.81 0.80
N ILE A 116 0.08 6.10 0.63
CA ILE A 116 -1.06 6.87 1.13
C ILE A 116 -2.21 6.57 0.17
N ASN A 117 -3.26 5.90 0.68
CA ASN A 117 -4.47 5.67 -0.11
C ASN A 117 -5.18 7.01 -0.32
N TRP A 118 -4.80 7.71 -1.39
CA TRP A 118 -5.37 9.00 -1.74
C TRP A 118 -6.83 8.82 -2.12
N ASN A 119 -7.71 9.51 -1.40
CA ASN A 119 -9.10 9.61 -1.82
C ASN A 119 -9.17 10.31 -3.19
N LYS A 120 -10.12 9.89 -4.03
CA LYS A 120 -10.31 10.53 -5.35
C LYS A 120 -10.69 12.01 -5.23
N ASN A 121 -11.36 12.37 -4.14
CA ASN A 121 -11.74 13.74 -3.78
C ASN A 121 -11.20 14.01 -2.37
N ILE A 122 -10.21 14.88 -2.26
CA ILE A 122 -9.66 15.34 -1.00
C ILE A 122 -10.04 16.81 -0.85
N PRO A 123 -10.87 17.17 0.13
CA PRO A 123 -11.22 18.56 0.35
C PRO A 123 -10.00 19.35 0.80
N GLU A 124 -9.85 20.55 0.27
CA GLU A 124 -8.91 21.55 0.72
C GLU A 124 -9.64 22.53 1.66
N LEU A 125 -9.10 22.67 2.85
CA LEU A 125 -9.61 23.59 3.87
C LEU A 125 -8.68 24.78 3.98
N SER A 126 -9.21 25.97 3.74
CA SER A 126 -8.50 27.21 4.01
C SER A 126 -8.46 27.45 5.51
N VAL A 127 -7.28 27.71 6.04
CA VAL A 127 -7.04 27.98 7.46
C VAL A 127 -6.35 29.34 7.63
N THR A 128 -6.60 29.98 8.77
CA THR A 128 -5.99 31.29 9.11
C THR A 128 -4.59 31.15 9.64
N ASN A 129 -4.25 30.02 10.25
CA ASN A 129 -2.92 29.71 10.76
C ASN A 129 -2.71 28.19 10.68
N LEU A 130 -1.73 27.77 9.87
CA LEU A 130 -1.47 26.36 9.61
C LEU A 130 -0.96 25.63 10.87
N GLU A 131 -0.07 26.25 11.64
CA GLU A 131 0.51 25.62 12.84
C GLU A 131 -0.56 25.35 13.90
N ASN A 132 -1.40 26.33 14.19
CA ASN A 132 -2.52 26.17 15.14
C ASN A 132 -3.50 25.09 14.66
N SER A 133 -3.80 25.06 13.37
CA SER A 133 -4.67 24.04 12.78
C SER A 133 -4.08 22.64 12.87
N LEU A 134 -2.78 22.50 12.60
CA LEU A 134 -2.10 21.22 12.74
C LEU A 134 -2.07 20.74 14.20
N ASN A 135 -1.90 21.64 15.16
CA ASN A 135 -1.95 21.30 16.58
C ASN A 135 -3.34 20.84 16.99
N PHE A 136 -4.39 21.51 16.52
CA PHE A 136 -5.78 21.06 16.71
C PHE A 136 -6.03 19.68 16.13
N TYR A 137 -5.69 19.45 14.86
CA TYR A 137 -5.92 18.16 14.20
C TYR A 137 -5.07 17.04 14.82
N LYS A 138 -3.86 17.30 15.29
CA LYS A 138 -3.07 16.32 16.05
C LYS A 138 -3.74 15.88 17.35
N THR A 139 -4.36 16.82 18.10
CA THR A 139 -5.15 16.45 19.29
C THR A 139 -6.39 15.62 18.94
N ALA A 140 -6.94 15.78 17.76
CA ALA A 140 -8.01 14.95 17.19
C ALA A 140 -7.49 13.64 16.55
N CYS A 141 -6.23 13.24 16.82
CA CYS A 141 -5.59 12.02 16.32
C CYS A 141 -5.35 11.97 14.80
N PHE A 142 -5.38 13.11 14.11
CA PHE A 142 -4.94 13.16 12.72
C PHE A 142 -3.43 13.06 12.63
N LYS A 143 -2.97 12.33 11.63
CA LYS A 143 -1.57 12.22 11.25
C LYS A 143 -1.25 13.24 10.16
N VAL A 144 -0.12 13.95 10.29
CA VAL A 144 0.42 14.75 9.19
C VAL A 144 1.17 13.80 8.26
N GLU A 145 0.64 13.62 7.07
CA GLU A 145 1.23 12.73 6.06
C GLU A 145 2.33 13.46 5.27
N TYR A 146 2.08 14.74 4.99
CA TYR A 146 2.98 15.58 4.20
C TYR A 146 2.78 17.04 4.56
N ALA A 147 3.84 17.83 4.58
CA ALA A 147 3.78 19.28 4.79
C ALA A 147 4.83 20.01 3.95
N ARG A 148 4.49 21.18 3.48
CA ARG A 148 5.37 22.18 2.86
C ARG A 148 5.20 23.49 3.63
N PRO A 149 6.01 23.71 4.68
CA PRO A 149 5.90 24.90 5.52
C PRO A 149 6.11 26.21 4.73
N GLU A 150 6.99 26.19 3.73
CA GLU A 150 7.27 27.31 2.82
C GLU A 150 6.06 27.74 2.00
N ASP A 151 5.22 26.78 1.61
CA ASP A 151 3.96 27.01 0.89
C ASP A 151 2.76 27.14 1.83
N LYS A 152 3.00 27.07 3.16
CA LYS A 152 1.95 27.08 4.19
C LYS A 152 0.86 26.02 3.94
N PHE A 153 1.28 24.84 3.52
CA PHE A 153 0.44 23.74 3.12
C PHE A 153 0.73 22.49 3.98
N ALA A 154 -0.32 21.73 4.29
CA ALA A 154 -0.19 20.40 4.86
C ALA A 154 -1.30 19.47 4.36
N PHE A 155 -0.97 18.17 4.33
CA PHE A 155 -1.90 17.09 4.08
C PHE A 155 -1.98 16.21 5.32
N ILE A 156 -3.20 15.98 5.81
CA ILE A 156 -3.46 15.25 7.04
C ILE A 156 -4.48 14.12 6.80
N SER A 157 -4.40 13.06 7.62
CA SER A 157 -5.31 11.94 7.54
C SER A 157 -5.70 11.38 8.90
N LEU A 158 -6.90 10.78 8.97
CA LEU A 158 -7.37 9.95 10.09
C LEU A 158 -8.14 8.76 9.52
N GLY A 159 -7.50 7.59 9.47
CA GLY A 159 -8.04 6.43 8.77
C GLY A 159 -8.26 6.72 7.27
N SER A 160 -9.50 6.66 6.80
CA SER A 160 -9.87 7.01 5.41
C SER A 160 -10.20 8.50 5.20
N ILE A 161 -10.25 9.29 6.26
CA ILE A 161 -10.54 10.74 6.17
C ILE A 161 -9.24 11.46 5.82
N GLN A 162 -9.29 12.32 4.80
CA GLN A 162 -8.12 13.06 4.30
C GLN A 162 -8.50 14.50 4.00
N PHE A 163 -7.63 15.44 4.42
CA PHE A 163 -7.78 16.87 4.16
C PHE A 163 -6.46 17.47 3.71
N MET A 164 -6.55 18.43 2.81
CA MET A 164 -5.50 19.41 2.56
C MET A 164 -5.79 20.66 3.38
N LEU A 165 -4.78 21.21 4.04
CA LEU A 165 -4.85 22.47 4.78
C LEU A 165 -3.97 23.48 4.05
N GLN A 166 -4.56 24.61 3.68
CA GLN A 166 -3.85 25.73 3.05
C GLN A 166 -4.05 27.00 3.90
N GLU A 167 -2.97 27.58 4.41
CA GLU A 167 -3.06 28.88 5.07
C GLU A 167 -3.30 29.97 4.04
N LEU A 168 -4.33 30.76 4.26
CA LEU A 168 -4.64 31.90 3.40
C LEU A 168 -3.56 32.98 3.50
N SER A 169 -3.07 33.45 2.37
CA SER A 169 -2.24 34.66 2.34
C SER A 169 -3.12 35.91 2.54
N ASN A 170 -2.58 36.94 3.16
CA ASN A 170 -3.29 38.20 3.38
C ASN A 170 -3.77 38.88 2.06
N ASN A 171 -3.37 38.37 0.92
CA ASN A 171 -3.75 38.84 -0.42
C ASN A 171 -4.87 38.02 -1.07
N ASP A 172 -5.27 36.88 -0.49
CA ASP A 172 -6.34 36.06 -1.03
C ASP A 172 -7.69 36.73 -0.71
N LYS A 173 -8.26 37.34 -1.73
CA LYS A 173 -9.60 38.00 -1.69
C LYS A 173 -10.76 37.01 -1.61
N TRP A 174 -10.67 35.97 -0.81
CA TRP A 174 -11.83 35.18 -0.45
C TRP A 174 -12.59 35.91 0.64
N ASN A 175 -13.52 36.79 0.24
CA ASN A 175 -14.55 37.28 1.14
C ASN A 175 -15.44 36.09 1.50
N VAL A 176 -15.18 35.50 2.65
CA VAL A 176 -16.18 34.68 3.34
C VAL A 176 -17.31 35.64 3.67
N GLY A 177 -18.39 35.62 2.88
CA GLY A 177 -19.54 36.44 3.15
C GLY A 177 -19.97 36.21 4.61
N GLU A 178 -20.29 37.29 5.32
CA GLU A 178 -20.85 37.20 6.67
C GLU A 178 -22.02 36.21 6.64
N LEU A 179 -21.84 35.07 7.32
CA LEU A 179 -22.96 34.17 7.59
C LEU A 179 -23.95 34.89 8.47
N LYS A 180 -24.92 35.53 7.87
CA LYS A 180 -26.11 36.00 8.59
C LYS A 180 -26.92 34.77 8.96
N TYR A 181 -26.77 34.30 10.18
CA TYR A 181 -27.72 33.36 10.76
C TYR A 181 -29.08 34.08 10.91
N PRO A 182 -30.20 33.42 10.56
CA PRO A 182 -31.51 33.95 10.78
C PRO A 182 -31.86 34.08 12.27
#